data_699861818d344ed039cca6b4c839540e
#
_entry.id   699861818d344ed039cca6b4c839540e
#
_cell.length_a   1.000
_cell.length_b   1.000
_cell.length_c   1.000
_cell.angle_alpha   90.00
_cell.angle_beta   90.00
_cell.angle_gamma   90.00
#
_symmetry.space_group_name_H-M   'P 1'
#
loop_
_entity.id
_entity.type
_entity.pdbx_description
1 polymer ?
#
loop_
_entity_poly.entity_id
_entity_poly.type
_entity_poly.pdbx_seq_one_letter_code
_entity_poly.pdbx_strand_id
1 'polypeptide(L)'
;YDGRRFPSGLFHRVLVDAPCSAEGRERRGAGVIARGSCRRSLDLQVLQIGLLRNALRLTRPGGVVVYSTCTYAPEENEMVVQAALDEADECGSARLRQVKIPGLQECPGLEEWNGTSFCQEMRSAARYYPHINDTGGFFVAEIVKG
;
A
#
# COMPACT_ATOMS: atom_id res chain seq x y z
N TYR A 1 18.06 -2.06 2.87
CA TYR A 1 18.69 -3.27 2.32
C TYR A 1 18.09 -3.56 0.93
N ASP A 2 18.93 -3.76 -0.07
CA ASP A 2 18.48 -3.99 -1.45
C ASP A 2 18.07 -5.46 -1.66
N GLY A 3 16.78 -5.75 -1.67
CA GLY A 3 16.22 -7.09 -1.85
C GLY A 3 16.43 -7.69 -3.26
N ARG A 4 16.98 -6.93 -4.22
CA ARG A 4 17.21 -7.42 -5.61
C ARG A 4 18.19 -8.59 -5.70
N ARG A 5 19.02 -8.78 -4.68
CA ARG A 5 20.02 -9.87 -4.61
C ARG A 5 19.47 -11.19 -4.11
N PHE A 6 18.24 -11.22 -3.61
CA PHE A 6 17.61 -12.47 -3.16
C PHE A 6 16.94 -13.20 -4.33
N PRO A 7 16.94 -14.55 -4.32
CA PRO A 7 16.16 -15.32 -5.28
C PRO A 7 14.67 -15.04 -5.15
N SER A 8 13.92 -15.17 -6.23
CA SER A 8 12.47 -15.04 -6.22
C SER A 8 11.81 -16.19 -5.44
N GLY A 9 10.61 -15.93 -4.91
CA GLY A 9 9.80 -16.95 -4.26
C GLY A 9 10.34 -17.50 -2.93
N LEU A 10 11.19 -16.72 -2.24
CA LEU A 10 11.87 -17.18 -1.01
C LEU A 10 10.98 -17.13 0.23
N PHE A 11 10.12 -16.11 0.36
CA PHE A 11 9.40 -15.82 1.60
C PHE A 11 7.92 -16.22 1.53
N HIS A 12 7.40 -16.69 2.66
CA HIS A 12 5.97 -16.98 2.84
C HIS A 12 5.17 -15.70 3.06
N ARG A 13 5.78 -14.73 3.72
CA ARG A 13 5.17 -13.44 4.09
C ARG A 13 6.20 -12.35 4.01
N VAL A 14 5.80 -11.21 3.45
CA VAL A 14 6.63 -10.01 3.32
C VAL A 14 5.82 -8.82 3.80
N LEU A 15 6.41 -7.98 4.63
CA LEU A 15 5.86 -6.69 5.05
C LEU A 15 6.61 -5.57 4.34
N VAL A 16 5.87 -4.66 3.74
CA VAL A 16 6.36 -3.41 3.14
C VAL A 16 5.74 -2.26 3.93
N ASP A 17 6.42 -1.81 4.97
CA ASP A 17 6.13 -0.55 5.65
C ASP A 17 6.83 0.57 4.89
N ALA A 18 6.12 1.15 3.91
CA ALA A 18 6.73 1.97 2.90
C ALA A 18 7.07 3.39 3.41
N PRO A 19 8.23 3.95 3.04
CA PRO A 19 8.47 5.37 3.26
C PRO A 19 7.41 6.17 2.52
N CYS A 20 6.74 7.10 3.20
CA CYS A 20 5.59 7.84 2.68
C CYS A 20 5.61 9.31 3.13
N SER A 21 4.68 10.12 2.59
CA SER A 21 4.52 11.54 2.95
C SER A 21 4.11 11.78 4.40
N ALA A 22 3.62 10.73 5.09
CA ALA A 22 3.28 10.72 6.51
C ALA A 22 2.15 11.69 6.92
N GLU A 23 1.24 12.03 6.01
CA GLU A 23 0.10 12.93 6.27
C GLU A 23 -0.80 12.46 7.41
N GLY A 24 -0.93 11.15 7.59
CA GLY A 24 -1.72 10.55 8.67
C GLY A 24 -1.14 10.74 10.09
N ARG A 25 0.06 11.32 10.22
CA ARG A 25 0.75 11.55 11.50
C ARG A 25 0.49 12.93 12.11
N GLU A 26 -0.42 13.72 11.55
CA GLU A 26 -0.69 15.11 11.96
C GLU A 26 -1.04 15.29 13.44
N ARG A 27 -1.74 14.34 14.06
CA ARG A 27 -2.07 14.40 15.51
C ARG A 27 -0.85 14.53 16.41
N ARG A 28 0.35 14.30 15.91
CA ARG A 28 1.60 14.45 16.66
C ARG A 28 2.25 15.83 16.50
N GLY A 29 1.52 16.81 15.96
CA GLY A 29 1.99 18.20 15.86
C GLY A 29 3.13 18.41 14.88
N ALA A 30 3.28 17.56 13.90
CA ALA A 30 4.46 17.54 13.03
C ALA A 30 4.42 18.55 11.87
N GLY A 31 3.41 19.38 11.69
CA GLY A 31 3.35 20.36 10.60
C GLY A 31 3.61 19.77 9.20
N VAL A 32 3.24 18.52 8.99
CA VAL A 32 3.67 17.69 7.85
C VAL A 32 2.93 18.07 6.57
N ILE A 33 1.67 18.50 6.69
CA ILE A 33 0.84 18.86 5.53
C ILE A 33 1.41 20.04 4.74
N ALA A 34 2.06 20.99 5.40
CA ALA A 34 2.59 22.18 4.73
C ALA A 34 3.82 21.92 3.82
N ARG A 35 4.36 20.71 3.79
CA ARG A 35 5.58 20.36 3.03
C ARG A 35 5.37 19.34 1.92
N GLY A 36 4.15 18.86 1.69
CA GLY A 36 3.84 17.94 0.61
C GLY A 36 3.74 18.66 -0.73
N SER A 37 4.84 18.78 -1.46
CA SER A 37 4.71 19.12 -2.89
C SER A 37 4.24 17.85 -3.63
N CYS A 38 3.34 18.01 -4.58
CA CYS A 38 2.88 16.96 -5.50
C CYS A 38 4.05 16.19 -6.14
N ARG A 39 5.17 16.86 -6.39
CA ARG A 39 6.40 16.27 -6.91
C ARG A 39 7.03 15.24 -5.95
N ARG A 40 7.02 15.50 -4.64
CA ARG A 40 7.54 14.58 -3.64
C ARG A 40 6.70 13.31 -3.53
N SER A 41 5.39 13.44 -3.67
CA SER A 41 4.47 12.28 -3.68
C SER A 41 4.74 11.39 -4.91
N LEU A 42 5.02 11.97 -6.08
CA LEU A 42 5.36 11.20 -7.28
C LEU A 42 6.71 10.46 -7.16
N ASP A 43 7.73 11.11 -6.58
CA ASP A 43 9.03 10.45 -6.34
C ASP A 43 8.88 9.29 -5.35
N LEU A 44 8.07 9.45 -4.30
CA LEU A 44 7.75 8.40 -3.35
C LEU A 44 6.94 7.27 -3.98
N GLN A 45 5.97 7.59 -4.85
CA GLN A 45 5.18 6.60 -5.57
C GLN A 45 6.06 5.64 -6.37
N VAL A 46 7.02 6.17 -7.15
CA VAL A 46 7.95 5.34 -7.94
C VAL A 46 8.76 4.38 -7.04
N LEU A 47 9.26 4.88 -5.92
CA LEU A 47 9.98 4.08 -4.94
C LEU A 47 9.08 3.00 -4.34
N GLN A 48 7.86 3.36 -3.93
CA GLN A 48 6.88 2.47 -3.31
C GLN A 48 6.44 1.36 -4.26
N ILE A 49 6.19 1.67 -5.53
CA ILE A 49 5.90 0.68 -6.57
C ILE A 49 7.07 -0.30 -6.70
N GLY A 50 8.30 0.19 -6.77
CA GLY A 50 9.50 -0.65 -6.85
C GLY A 50 9.66 -1.57 -5.63
N LEU A 51 9.38 -1.08 -4.42
CA LEU A 51 9.42 -1.86 -3.19
C LEU A 51 8.35 -2.96 -3.18
N LEU A 52 7.11 -2.62 -3.56
CA LEU A 52 6.00 -3.57 -3.56
C LEU A 52 6.19 -4.67 -4.63
N ARG A 53 6.63 -4.31 -5.83
CA ARG A 53 6.99 -5.25 -6.90
C ARG A 53 8.10 -6.22 -6.45
N ASN A 54 9.14 -5.68 -5.81
CA ASN A 54 10.21 -6.52 -5.28
C ASN A 54 9.71 -7.46 -4.18
N ALA A 55 8.82 -7.00 -3.30
CA ALA A 55 8.19 -7.82 -2.28
C ALA A 55 7.39 -8.98 -2.90
N LEU A 56 6.59 -8.70 -3.94
CA LEU A 56 5.85 -9.73 -4.68
C LEU A 56 6.80 -10.74 -5.36
N ARG A 57 7.89 -10.27 -5.96
CA ARG A 57 8.92 -11.15 -6.54
C ARG A 57 9.53 -12.08 -5.50
N LEU A 58 9.84 -11.56 -4.31
CA LEU A 58 10.45 -12.32 -3.22
C LEU A 58 9.48 -13.30 -2.55
N THR A 59 8.19 -13.06 -2.67
CA THR A 59 7.15 -13.91 -2.09
C THR A 59 6.93 -15.13 -2.97
N ARG A 60 6.80 -16.31 -2.34
CA ARG A 60 6.49 -17.56 -3.04
C ARG A 60 5.03 -17.58 -3.51
N PRO A 61 4.66 -18.43 -4.48
CA PRO A 61 3.26 -18.71 -4.79
C PRO A 61 2.47 -19.13 -3.54
N GLY A 62 1.25 -18.62 -3.38
CA GLY A 62 0.43 -18.78 -2.17
C GLY A 62 0.90 -17.96 -0.97
N GLY A 63 1.98 -17.21 -1.09
CA GLY A 63 2.48 -16.32 -0.04
C GLY A 63 1.73 -14.98 0.01
N VAL A 64 2.01 -14.20 1.03
CA VAL A 64 1.29 -12.96 1.34
C VAL A 64 2.25 -11.78 1.45
N VAL A 65 1.91 -10.69 0.81
CA VAL A 65 2.55 -9.38 0.98
C VAL A 65 1.57 -8.44 1.67
N VAL A 66 2.03 -7.77 2.72
CA VAL A 66 1.30 -6.66 3.35
C VAL A 66 2.01 -5.37 3.00
N TYR A 67 1.30 -4.45 2.38
CA TYR A 67 1.75 -3.10 2.08
C TYR A 67 1.06 -2.12 3.02
N SER A 68 1.82 -1.21 3.61
CA SER A 68 1.28 -0.20 4.54
C SER A 68 1.94 1.16 4.38
N THR A 69 1.16 2.22 4.63
CA THR A 69 1.62 3.61 4.69
C THR A 69 0.92 4.35 5.82
N CYS A 70 1.51 5.47 6.25
CA CYS A 70 0.86 6.42 7.16
C CYS A 70 0.46 7.72 6.43
N THR A 71 -0.03 7.62 5.20
CA THR A 71 -0.53 8.75 4.41
C THR A 71 -1.96 8.52 3.94
N TYR A 72 -2.66 9.61 3.59
CA TYR A 72 -3.98 9.57 2.95
C TYR A 72 -3.91 9.63 1.43
N ALA A 73 -2.75 9.98 0.85
CA ALA A 73 -2.57 10.19 -0.58
C ALA A 73 -2.87 8.91 -1.38
N PRO A 74 -3.89 8.89 -2.26
CA PRO A 74 -4.19 7.74 -3.09
C PRO A 74 -3.05 7.42 -4.07
N GLU A 75 -2.23 8.42 -4.42
CA GLU A 75 -1.03 8.27 -5.23
C GLU A 75 0.00 7.33 -4.59
N GLU A 76 0.06 7.32 -3.25
CA GLU A 76 0.97 6.49 -2.47
C GLU A 76 0.31 5.18 -1.97
N ASN A 77 -0.99 5.05 -2.13
CA ASN A 77 -1.81 3.95 -1.65
C ASN A 77 -2.37 3.11 -2.81
N GLU A 78 -3.59 3.41 -3.26
CA GLU A 78 -4.29 2.63 -4.27
C GLU A 78 -3.55 2.60 -5.61
N MET A 79 -2.98 3.72 -6.04
CA MET A 79 -2.23 3.75 -7.31
C MET A 79 -0.97 2.88 -7.27
N VAL A 80 -0.30 2.81 -6.12
CA VAL A 80 0.86 1.92 -5.93
C VAL A 80 0.44 0.45 -5.97
N VAL A 81 -0.64 0.12 -5.27
CA VAL A 81 -1.17 -1.25 -5.23
C VAL A 81 -1.65 -1.66 -6.63
N GLN A 82 -2.42 -0.79 -7.33
CA GLN A 82 -2.90 -1.07 -8.69
C GLN A 82 -1.73 -1.35 -9.65
N ALA A 83 -0.71 -0.48 -9.67
CA ALA A 83 0.46 -0.67 -10.54
C ALA A 83 1.22 -1.98 -10.26
N ALA A 84 1.24 -2.43 -9.00
CA ALA A 84 1.87 -3.69 -8.65
C ALA A 84 1.02 -4.91 -9.03
N LEU A 85 -0.31 -4.80 -8.96
CA LEU A 85 -1.24 -5.85 -9.40
C LEU A 85 -1.22 -6.00 -10.93
N ASP A 86 -1.26 -4.91 -11.68
CA ASP A 86 -1.23 -4.91 -13.15
C ASP A 86 0.01 -5.66 -13.68
N GLU A 87 1.18 -5.42 -13.08
CA GLU A 87 2.39 -6.14 -13.47
C GLU A 87 2.40 -7.60 -13.00
N ALA A 88 1.77 -7.89 -11.85
CA ALA A 88 1.69 -9.26 -11.36
C ALA A 88 0.79 -10.14 -12.25
N ASP A 89 -0.26 -9.57 -12.84
CA ASP A 89 -1.14 -10.29 -13.78
C ASP A 89 -0.43 -10.71 -15.06
N GLU A 90 0.61 -9.98 -15.47
CA GLU A 90 1.49 -10.39 -16.60
C GLU A 90 2.42 -11.58 -16.26
N CYS A 91 2.73 -11.78 -14.97
CA CYS A 91 3.73 -12.76 -14.50
C CYS A 91 3.17 -13.88 -13.60
N GLY A 92 1.89 -13.84 -13.27
CA GLY A 92 1.24 -14.76 -12.32
C GLY A 92 0.28 -14.00 -11.41
N SER A 93 -0.92 -14.48 -11.24
CA SER A 93 -2.01 -13.78 -10.58
C SER A 93 -1.65 -13.31 -9.16
N ALA A 94 -1.96 -12.07 -8.85
CA ALA A 94 -1.98 -11.55 -7.49
C ALA A 94 -3.35 -10.95 -7.22
N ARG A 95 -3.87 -11.10 -6.00
CA ARG A 95 -5.19 -10.61 -5.63
C ARG A 95 -5.20 -10.00 -4.25
N LEU A 96 -6.07 -9.01 -4.04
CA LEU A 96 -6.28 -8.42 -2.74
C LEU A 96 -7.15 -9.33 -1.86
N ARG A 97 -6.83 -9.35 -0.58
CA ARG A 97 -7.61 -10.00 0.47
C ARG A 97 -8.11 -8.96 1.46
N GLN A 98 -9.34 -9.16 1.97
CA GLN A 98 -9.95 -8.28 2.95
C GLN A 98 -9.06 -8.10 4.18
N VAL A 99 -8.74 -6.85 4.49
CA VAL A 99 -7.98 -6.48 5.71
C VAL A 99 -8.96 -6.11 6.82
N LYS A 100 -8.74 -6.71 8.00
CA LYS A 100 -9.44 -6.33 9.24
C LYS A 100 -8.44 -6.33 10.39
N ILE A 101 -8.38 -5.23 11.12
CA ILE A 101 -7.59 -5.12 12.35
C ILE A 101 -8.55 -5.14 13.54
N PRO A 102 -8.45 -6.11 14.44
CA PRO A 102 -9.32 -6.18 15.61
C PRO A 102 -9.31 -4.87 16.42
N GLY A 103 -10.50 -4.38 16.77
CA GLY A 103 -10.65 -3.15 17.55
C GLY A 103 -10.58 -1.85 16.75
N LEU A 104 -10.37 -1.91 15.42
CA LEU A 104 -10.41 -0.75 14.54
C LEU A 104 -11.54 -0.90 13.50
N GLN A 105 -12.13 0.24 13.14
CA GLN A 105 -13.12 0.31 12.07
C GLN A 105 -12.44 0.74 10.77
N GLU A 106 -12.42 -0.15 9.79
CA GLU A 106 -11.89 0.11 8.46
C GLU A 106 -12.89 0.87 7.58
N CYS A 107 -12.37 1.73 6.70
CA CYS A 107 -13.02 2.17 5.49
C CYS A 107 -12.41 1.43 4.31
N PRO A 108 -13.18 1.07 3.27
CA PRO A 108 -12.63 0.38 2.10
C PRO A 108 -11.64 1.27 1.33
N GLY A 109 -10.74 0.64 0.59
CA GLY A 109 -9.93 1.34 -0.41
C GLY A 109 -10.80 2.03 -1.45
N LEU A 110 -10.28 3.08 -2.07
CA LEU A 110 -10.99 3.87 -3.07
C LEU A 110 -11.18 3.07 -4.36
N GLU A 111 -12.30 3.32 -5.02
CA GLU A 111 -12.60 2.73 -6.35
C GLU A 111 -12.15 3.65 -7.50
N GLU A 112 -11.97 4.93 -7.21
CA GLU A 112 -11.57 5.96 -8.18
C GLU A 112 -10.82 7.11 -7.50
N TRP A 113 -9.89 7.71 -8.22
CA TRP A 113 -9.20 8.94 -7.81
C TRP A 113 -8.76 9.75 -9.05
N ASN A 114 -9.14 11.05 -9.09
CA ASN A 114 -8.77 11.97 -10.18
C ASN A 114 -9.04 11.41 -11.59
N GLY A 115 -10.18 10.72 -11.80
CA GLY A 115 -10.55 10.11 -13.07
C GLY A 115 -9.83 8.79 -13.38
N THR A 116 -9.03 8.27 -12.46
CA THR A 116 -8.42 6.94 -12.56
C THR A 116 -9.24 5.96 -11.74
N SER A 117 -9.79 4.94 -12.40
CA SER A 117 -10.50 3.84 -11.73
C SER A 117 -9.53 2.74 -11.34
N PHE A 118 -9.79 2.11 -10.20
CA PHE A 118 -9.03 0.98 -9.69
C PHE A 118 -9.79 -0.33 -9.88
N CYS A 119 -9.09 -1.47 -9.75
CA CYS A 119 -9.73 -2.77 -9.79
C CYS A 119 -10.77 -2.91 -8.66
N GLN A 120 -11.83 -3.69 -8.91
CA GLN A 120 -12.92 -3.89 -7.94
C GLN A 120 -12.42 -4.45 -6.60
N GLU A 121 -11.35 -5.25 -6.63
CA GLU A 121 -10.75 -5.82 -5.42
C GLU A 121 -10.09 -4.77 -4.52
N MET A 122 -9.83 -3.54 -5.01
CA MET A 122 -9.25 -2.46 -4.22
C MET A 122 -10.06 -2.15 -2.96
N ARG A 123 -11.36 -2.41 -2.98
CA ARG A 123 -12.24 -2.31 -1.80
C ARG A 123 -11.82 -3.22 -0.63
N SER A 124 -11.02 -4.24 -0.89
CA SER A 124 -10.49 -5.14 0.15
C SER A 124 -9.32 -4.54 0.92
N ALA A 125 -8.66 -3.52 0.38
CA ALA A 125 -7.71 -2.72 1.16
C ALA A 125 -8.44 -1.89 2.22
N ALA A 126 -7.74 -1.51 3.27
CA ALA A 126 -8.32 -0.80 4.40
C ALA A 126 -7.67 0.57 4.61
N ARG A 127 -8.51 1.58 4.81
CA ARG A 127 -8.15 2.92 5.26
C ARG A 127 -8.62 3.14 6.68
N TYR A 128 -7.73 3.58 7.54
CA TYR A 128 -8.04 3.93 8.93
C TYR A 128 -7.90 5.43 9.11
N TYR A 129 -8.97 6.07 9.59
CA TYR A 129 -9.02 7.51 9.78
C TYR A 129 -9.06 7.89 11.26
N PRO A 130 -8.37 8.98 11.67
CA PRO A 130 -8.30 9.42 13.05
C PRO A 130 -9.65 9.74 13.69
N HIS A 131 -10.57 10.30 12.91
CA HIS A 131 -11.90 10.70 13.41
C HIS A 131 -12.83 9.50 13.68
N ILE A 132 -12.48 8.32 13.16
CA ILE A 132 -13.25 7.09 13.38
C ILE A 132 -12.61 6.25 14.50
N ASN A 133 -11.27 6.18 14.52
CA ASN A 133 -10.55 5.21 15.33
C ASN A 133 -9.76 5.80 16.50
N ASP A 134 -9.72 7.13 16.64
CA ASP A 134 -8.84 7.84 17.59
C ASP A 134 -7.36 7.44 17.49
N THR A 135 -6.91 7.14 16.28
CA THR A 135 -5.52 6.72 15.94
C THR A 135 -4.87 7.71 14.96
N GLY A 136 -3.66 7.42 14.50
CA GLY A 136 -3.11 8.04 13.28
C GLY A 136 -3.84 7.54 12.03
N GLY A 137 -3.67 8.26 10.90
CA GLY A 137 -4.14 7.80 9.60
C GLY A 137 -3.25 6.68 9.06
N PHE A 138 -3.85 5.67 8.45
CA PHE A 138 -3.14 4.49 8.00
C PHE A 138 -3.84 3.85 6.80
N PHE A 139 -3.06 3.29 5.87
CA PHE A 139 -3.54 2.48 4.78
C PHE A 139 -2.88 1.10 4.83
N VAL A 140 -3.64 0.05 4.58
CA VAL A 140 -3.13 -1.34 4.52
C VAL A 140 -3.76 -2.08 3.36
N ALA A 141 -2.93 -2.74 2.57
CA ALA A 141 -3.35 -3.70 1.55
C ALA A 141 -2.68 -5.05 1.79
N GLU A 142 -3.45 -6.12 1.75
CA GLU A 142 -2.94 -7.48 1.84
C GLU A 142 -3.08 -8.16 0.48
N ILE A 143 -1.96 -8.58 -0.10
CA ILE A 143 -1.88 -9.15 -1.44
C ILE A 143 -1.46 -10.62 -1.32
N VAL A 144 -2.26 -11.51 -1.86
CA VAL A 144 -1.94 -12.93 -1.99
C VAL A 144 -1.39 -13.19 -3.37
N LYS A 145 -0.19 -13.74 -3.45
CA LYS A 145 0.44 -14.14 -4.71
C LYS A 145 -0.12 -15.49 -5.16
N GLY A 146 -0.58 -15.56 -6.41
CA GLY A 146 -1.00 -16.80 -7.06
C GLY A 146 0.15 -17.75 -7.39
#